data_d75f5649db0bb24197f1be438544b4b2
#
_entry.id   d75f5649db0bb24197f1be438544b4b2
#
_cell.length_a   1.000
_cell.length_b   1.000
_cell.length_c   1.000
_cell.angle_alpha   90.00
_cell.angle_beta   90.00
_cell.angle_gamma   90.00
#
_symmetry.space_group_name_H-M   'P 1'
#
loop_
_entity.id
_entity.type
_entity.pdbx_description
1 polymer ?
#
loop_
_entity_poly.entity_id
_entity_poly.type
_entity_poly.pdbx_seq_one_letter_code
_entity_poly.pdbx_strand_id
1 'polypeptide(L)'
;MIKLKNDNESIYRKARKAAAEYNDAFRSQESASEFLNVSKNMLLNYELGLNPVPVDMVCKMADIYNAPELLNHYCCNECPIGKRTVSPISKENINNIYKLSINIFQLLGQGTSMGKTLLNVVEDGIISDDEKPQIDYIVNNLKRLSGLTADLIIALEKIDTE
;
A
#
# COMPACT_ATOMS: atom_id res chain seq x y z
N MET A 1 -8.49 23.86 -27.15
CA MET A 1 -7.93 23.90 -25.80
C MET A 1 -7.75 22.47 -25.30
N ILE A 2 -6.55 21.91 -25.43
CA ILE A 2 -6.24 20.55 -24.99
C ILE A 2 -6.08 20.61 -23.46
N LYS A 3 -7.02 20.00 -22.71
CA LYS A 3 -6.84 19.75 -21.30
C LYS A 3 -5.70 18.74 -21.15
N LEU A 4 -4.52 19.23 -20.78
CA LEU A 4 -3.44 18.39 -20.28
C LEU A 4 -4.01 17.67 -19.03
N LYS A 5 -4.24 16.36 -19.13
CA LYS A 5 -4.46 15.50 -17.98
C LYS A 5 -3.18 15.57 -17.16
N ASN A 6 -3.23 16.27 -16.01
CA ASN A 6 -2.15 16.31 -15.05
C ASN A 6 -2.07 14.95 -14.36
N ASP A 7 -1.32 14.01 -14.95
CA ASP A 7 -1.06 12.69 -14.36
C ASP A 7 -0.15 12.76 -13.10
N ASN A 8 0.18 13.97 -12.66
CA ASN A 8 1.10 14.24 -11.54
C ASN A 8 0.40 14.74 -10.28
N GLU A 9 -0.86 14.36 -10.09
CA GLU A 9 -1.61 14.68 -8.87
C GLU A 9 -1.16 13.78 -7.72
N SER A 10 -0.83 14.37 -6.54
CA SER A 10 -0.39 13.59 -5.39
C SER A 10 -1.45 12.58 -4.94
N ILE A 11 -1.01 11.49 -4.31
CA ILE A 11 -1.92 10.46 -3.82
C ILE A 11 -2.86 11.02 -2.75
N TYR A 12 -2.38 11.93 -1.89
CA TYR A 12 -3.18 12.59 -0.85
C TYR A 12 -4.34 13.39 -1.44
N ARG A 13 -4.10 14.10 -2.53
CA ARG A 13 -5.15 14.82 -3.24
C ARG A 13 -6.14 13.90 -3.93
N LYS A 14 -5.64 12.80 -4.52
CA LYS A 14 -6.50 11.76 -5.12
C LYS A 14 -7.41 11.12 -4.09
N ALA A 15 -6.88 10.81 -2.89
CA ALA A 15 -7.66 10.23 -1.80
C ALA A 15 -8.77 11.19 -1.33
N ARG A 16 -8.48 12.48 -1.12
CA ARG A 16 -9.52 13.45 -0.77
C ARG A 16 -10.61 13.55 -1.83
N LYS A 17 -10.22 13.56 -3.11
CA LYS A 17 -11.20 13.63 -4.22
C LYS A 17 -12.06 12.38 -4.31
N ALA A 18 -11.50 11.20 -4.05
CA ALA A 18 -12.26 9.97 -3.97
C ALA A 18 -13.24 10.00 -2.78
N ALA A 19 -12.78 10.48 -1.62
CA ALA A 19 -13.64 10.67 -0.46
C ALA A 19 -14.79 11.67 -0.72
N ALA A 20 -14.61 12.62 -1.63
CA ALA A 20 -15.64 13.57 -2.02
C ALA A 20 -16.81 12.94 -2.83
N GLU A 21 -16.66 11.71 -3.29
CA GLU A 21 -17.72 10.99 -3.99
C GLU A 21 -18.84 10.55 -3.02
N TYR A 22 -18.49 10.31 -1.75
CA TYR A 22 -19.45 9.91 -0.72
C TYR A 22 -19.62 10.93 0.42
N ASN A 23 -18.76 11.95 0.50
CA ASN A 23 -18.89 13.04 1.48
C ASN A 23 -18.52 14.38 0.84
N ASP A 24 -19.52 15.21 0.58
CA ASP A 24 -19.36 16.52 -0.05
C ASP A 24 -18.42 17.48 0.71
N ALA A 25 -18.21 17.27 2.01
CA ALA A 25 -17.29 18.05 2.81
C ALA A 25 -15.83 17.99 2.29
N PHE A 26 -15.46 16.93 1.57
CA PHE A 26 -14.12 16.77 1.01
C PHE A 26 -13.94 17.36 -0.39
N ARG A 27 -14.98 17.93 -0.99
CA ARG A 27 -14.88 18.63 -2.29
C ARG A 27 -13.98 19.85 -2.22
N SER A 28 -14.04 20.62 -1.12
CA SER A 28 -13.18 21.78 -0.92
C SER A 28 -12.01 21.47 0.00
N GLN A 29 -10.85 22.10 -0.27
CA GLN A 29 -9.71 22.02 0.65
C GLN A 29 -9.99 22.72 1.98
N GLU A 30 -10.85 23.73 1.98
CA GLU A 30 -11.22 24.49 3.17
C GLU A 30 -11.92 23.59 4.18
N SER A 31 -13.02 22.96 3.78
CA SER A 31 -13.76 22.05 4.63
C SER A 31 -12.91 20.82 5.02
N ALA A 32 -12.22 20.18 4.08
CA ALA A 32 -11.36 19.04 4.38
C ALA A 32 -10.25 19.37 5.39
N SER A 33 -9.70 20.59 5.35
CA SER A 33 -8.67 21.02 6.31
C SER A 33 -9.18 21.15 7.75
N GLU A 34 -10.46 21.47 7.94
CA GLU A 34 -11.11 21.50 9.25
C GLU A 34 -11.18 20.09 9.87
N PHE A 35 -11.59 19.08 9.10
CA PHE A 35 -11.60 17.68 9.56
C PHE A 35 -10.19 17.19 9.95
N LEU A 36 -9.19 17.60 9.21
CA LEU A 36 -7.80 17.25 9.48
C LEU A 36 -7.19 18.08 10.63
N ASN A 37 -7.86 19.16 11.04
CA ASN A 37 -7.35 20.14 12.02
C ASN A 37 -6.01 20.75 11.60
N VAL A 38 -5.93 21.17 10.33
CA VAL A 38 -4.79 21.90 9.75
C VAL A 38 -5.29 23.14 9.02
N SER A 39 -4.41 24.07 8.68
CA SER A 39 -4.79 25.20 7.82
C SER A 39 -4.99 24.74 6.37
N LYS A 40 -5.88 25.42 5.63
CA LYS A 40 -6.07 25.20 4.19
C LYS A 40 -4.77 25.24 3.40
N ASN A 41 -3.89 26.19 3.71
CA ASN A 41 -2.59 26.31 3.05
C ASN A 41 -1.67 25.11 3.35
N MET A 42 -1.72 24.57 4.57
CA MET A 42 -0.94 23.38 4.92
C MET A 42 -1.44 22.17 4.14
N LEU A 43 -2.76 21.94 4.08
CA LEU A 43 -3.35 20.87 3.28
C LEU A 43 -2.97 21.03 1.79
N LEU A 44 -3.06 22.24 1.25
CA LEU A 44 -2.65 22.51 -0.12
C LEU A 44 -1.17 22.15 -0.36
N ASN A 45 -0.27 22.49 0.56
CA ASN A 45 1.15 22.18 0.46
C ASN A 45 1.40 20.65 0.48
N TYR A 46 0.67 19.90 1.31
CA TYR A 46 0.71 18.44 1.32
C TYR A 46 0.23 17.85 -0.02
N GLU A 47 -0.88 18.35 -0.53
CA GLU A 47 -1.46 17.91 -1.81
C GLU A 47 -0.62 18.28 -3.04
N LEU A 48 0.21 19.29 -2.95
CA LEU A 48 1.15 19.70 -4.01
C LEU A 48 2.54 19.06 -3.85
N GLY A 49 2.78 18.34 -2.74
CA GLY A 49 4.10 17.79 -2.44
C GLY A 49 5.16 18.83 -2.11
N LEU A 50 4.75 20.05 -1.72
CA LEU A 50 5.66 21.12 -1.33
C LEU A 50 6.21 20.90 0.09
N ASN A 51 5.44 20.23 0.93
CA ASN A 51 5.84 19.84 2.27
C ASN A 51 5.67 18.32 2.43
N PRO A 52 6.59 17.63 3.13
CA PRO A 52 6.39 16.24 3.52
C PRO A 52 5.19 16.12 4.45
N VAL A 53 4.39 15.08 4.29
CA VAL A 53 3.25 14.82 5.18
C VAL A 53 3.75 14.09 6.43
N PRO A 54 3.55 14.61 7.64
CA PRO A 54 3.89 13.89 8.87
C PRO A 54 3.16 12.55 8.96
N VAL A 55 3.80 11.54 9.57
CA VAL A 55 3.23 10.17 9.64
C VAL A 55 1.88 10.12 10.35
N ASP A 56 1.70 10.90 11.42
CA ASP A 56 0.44 11.04 12.14
C ASP A 56 -0.66 11.67 11.27
N MET A 57 -0.28 12.61 10.42
CA MET A 57 -1.21 13.21 9.45
C MET A 57 -1.59 12.21 8.34
N VAL A 58 -0.66 11.37 7.90
CA VAL A 58 -0.97 10.29 6.94
C VAL A 58 -1.98 9.32 7.53
N CYS A 59 -1.80 8.90 8.79
CA CYS A 59 -2.77 8.06 9.51
C CYS A 59 -4.15 8.74 9.55
N LYS A 60 -4.19 10.00 9.95
CA LYS A 60 -5.42 10.78 10.03
C LYS A 60 -6.12 10.93 8.68
N MET A 61 -5.36 11.17 7.60
CA MET A 61 -5.91 11.22 6.24
C MET A 61 -6.45 9.86 5.80
N ALA A 62 -5.76 8.76 6.12
CA ALA A 62 -6.21 7.42 5.79
C ALA A 62 -7.58 7.12 6.42
N ASP A 63 -7.74 7.45 7.70
CA ASP A 63 -9.00 7.24 8.44
C ASP A 63 -10.13 8.14 7.92
N ILE A 64 -9.88 9.46 7.82
CA ILE A 64 -10.90 10.45 7.45
C ILE A 64 -11.37 10.29 6.00
N TYR A 65 -10.46 9.95 5.08
CA TYR A 65 -10.77 9.76 3.67
C TYR A 65 -11.18 8.34 3.32
N ASN A 66 -11.20 7.42 4.30
CA ASN A 66 -11.37 5.98 4.08
C ASN A 66 -10.42 5.47 2.97
N ALA A 67 -9.14 5.76 3.13
CA ALA A 67 -8.09 5.51 2.14
C ALA A 67 -6.89 4.80 2.77
N PRO A 68 -7.06 3.54 3.27
CA PRO A 68 -5.98 2.79 3.94
C PRO A 68 -4.74 2.58 3.06
N GLU A 69 -4.88 2.66 1.74
CA GLU A 69 -3.75 2.65 0.80
C GLU A 69 -2.73 3.77 1.01
N LEU A 70 -3.11 4.88 1.66
CA LEU A 70 -2.19 5.97 2.00
C LEU A 70 -1.08 5.50 2.95
N LEU A 71 -1.40 4.61 3.89
CA LEU A 71 -0.43 4.04 4.84
C LEU A 71 0.66 3.25 4.11
N ASN A 72 0.25 2.36 3.20
CA ASN A 72 1.21 1.61 2.39
C ASN A 72 2.03 2.53 1.48
N HIS A 73 1.38 3.51 0.84
CA HIS A 73 2.09 4.48 0.00
C HIS A 73 3.17 5.22 0.78
N TYR A 74 2.86 5.74 1.98
CA TYR A 74 3.82 6.43 2.83
C TYR A 74 5.00 5.52 3.20
N CYS A 75 4.70 4.30 3.65
CA CYS A 75 5.74 3.33 3.99
C CYS A 75 6.66 3.03 2.81
N CYS A 76 6.10 2.79 1.61
CA CYS A 76 6.89 2.41 0.43
C CYS A 76 7.65 3.58 -0.21
N ASN A 77 7.16 4.83 -0.10
CA ASN A 77 7.68 5.95 -0.87
C ASN A 77 8.31 7.06 -0.02
N GLU A 78 7.92 7.22 1.23
CA GLU A 78 8.35 8.34 2.08
C GLU A 78 9.15 7.87 3.30
N CYS A 79 8.73 6.78 3.98
CA CYS A 79 9.39 6.25 5.16
C CYS A 79 10.70 5.52 4.82
N PRO A 80 11.86 5.91 5.36
CA PRO A 80 13.14 5.23 5.09
C PRO A 80 13.17 3.76 5.52
N ILE A 81 12.44 3.40 6.58
CA ILE A 81 12.33 2.01 7.06
C ILE A 81 11.37 1.24 6.15
N GLY A 82 10.20 1.81 5.90
CA GLY A 82 9.16 1.17 5.09
C GLY A 82 9.62 0.86 3.67
N LYS A 83 10.42 1.73 3.04
CA LYS A 83 11.05 1.47 1.73
C LYS A 83 11.86 0.18 1.67
N ARG A 84 12.33 -0.32 2.80
CA ARG A 84 13.13 -1.55 2.91
C ARG A 84 12.33 -2.77 3.34
N THR A 85 11.21 -2.57 4.02
CA THR A 85 10.48 -3.64 4.72
C THR A 85 9.07 -3.86 4.23
N VAL A 86 8.47 -2.88 3.51
CA VAL A 86 7.09 -2.93 3.08
C VAL A 86 7.01 -3.12 1.57
N SER A 87 6.18 -4.07 1.12
CA SER A 87 5.90 -4.28 -0.29
C SER A 87 4.80 -3.33 -0.77
N PRO A 88 4.93 -2.73 -1.98
CA PRO A 88 3.89 -1.87 -2.52
C PRO A 88 2.63 -2.68 -2.86
N ILE A 89 1.47 -2.11 -2.58
CA ILE A 89 0.17 -2.67 -2.96
C ILE A 89 -0.11 -2.47 -4.45
N SER A 90 -0.93 -3.36 -5.01
CA SER A 90 -1.43 -3.25 -6.38
C SER A 90 -2.89 -2.83 -6.38
N LYS A 91 -3.19 -1.67 -7.01
CA LYS A 91 -4.58 -1.21 -7.18
C LYS A 91 -5.46 -2.19 -7.95
N GLU A 92 -4.87 -2.91 -8.93
CA GLU A 92 -5.59 -3.92 -9.71
C GLU A 92 -6.01 -5.11 -8.84
N ASN A 93 -5.17 -5.49 -7.88
CA ASN A 93 -5.47 -6.56 -6.94
C ASN A 93 -6.58 -6.16 -5.97
N ILE A 94 -6.51 -4.96 -5.39
CA ILE A 94 -7.50 -4.48 -4.41
C ILE A 94 -8.92 -4.44 -5.00
N ASN A 95 -9.04 -4.07 -6.27
CA ASN A 95 -10.33 -4.00 -6.96
C ASN A 95 -10.89 -5.37 -7.37
N ASN A 96 -10.15 -6.46 -7.19
CA ASN A 96 -10.58 -7.81 -7.56
C ASN A 96 -10.21 -8.84 -6.49
N ILE A 97 -10.99 -8.86 -5.41
CA ILE A 97 -10.81 -9.75 -4.26
C ILE A 97 -10.79 -11.22 -4.67
N TYR A 98 -11.63 -11.62 -5.62
CA TYR A 98 -11.66 -13.01 -6.09
C TYR A 98 -10.33 -13.43 -6.72
N LYS A 99 -9.79 -12.62 -7.64
CA LYS A 99 -8.49 -12.85 -8.27
C LYS A 99 -7.36 -12.87 -7.22
N LEU A 100 -7.43 -11.95 -6.27
CA LEU A 100 -6.46 -11.85 -5.17
C LEU A 100 -6.47 -13.10 -4.29
N SER A 101 -7.67 -13.59 -3.92
CA SER A 101 -7.83 -14.82 -3.14
C SER A 101 -7.28 -16.05 -3.86
N ILE A 102 -7.51 -16.17 -5.18
CA ILE A 102 -6.94 -17.24 -5.98
C ILE A 102 -5.41 -17.19 -5.97
N ASN A 103 -4.81 -16.01 -6.16
CA ASN A 103 -3.35 -15.85 -6.16
C ASN A 103 -2.73 -16.24 -4.81
N ILE A 104 -3.38 -15.85 -3.70
CA ILE A 104 -2.94 -16.23 -2.35
C ILE A 104 -3.06 -17.74 -2.16
N PHE A 105 -4.20 -18.32 -2.53
CA PHE A 105 -4.41 -19.77 -2.42
C PHE A 105 -3.36 -20.57 -3.19
N GLN A 106 -3.04 -20.16 -4.42
CA GLN A 106 -1.99 -20.80 -5.22
C GLN A 106 -0.62 -20.72 -4.55
N LEU A 107 -0.24 -19.58 -3.98
CA LEU A 107 1.03 -19.43 -3.27
C LEU A 107 1.07 -20.25 -1.98
N LEU A 108 -0.01 -20.30 -1.22
CA LEU A 108 -0.12 -21.14 -0.02
C LEU A 108 -0.03 -22.63 -0.38
N GLY A 109 -0.59 -23.06 -1.52
CA GLY A 109 -0.46 -24.43 -2.03
C GLY A 109 0.99 -24.82 -2.34
N GLN A 110 1.86 -23.87 -2.67
CA GLN A 110 3.29 -24.10 -2.87
C GLN A 110 4.10 -24.12 -1.56
N GLY A 111 3.50 -23.75 -0.43
CA GLY A 111 4.17 -23.58 0.86
C GLY A 111 4.88 -24.86 1.33
N THR A 112 4.30 -26.04 1.09
CA THR A 112 4.92 -27.33 1.47
C THR A 112 6.22 -27.60 0.72
N SER A 113 6.28 -27.31 -0.58
CA SER A 113 7.50 -27.49 -1.39
C SER A 113 8.57 -26.47 -1.02
N MET A 114 8.20 -25.21 -0.84
CA MET A 114 9.11 -24.17 -0.37
C MET A 114 9.68 -24.47 1.02
N GLY A 115 8.83 -24.96 1.93
CA GLY A 115 9.27 -25.36 3.28
C GLY A 115 10.28 -26.50 3.26
N LYS A 116 10.06 -27.51 2.42
CA LYS A 116 11.04 -28.61 2.25
C LYS A 116 12.36 -28.11 1.68
N THR A 117 12.31 -27.27 0.65
CA THR A 117 13.51 -26.67 0.06
C THR A 117 14.27 -25.85 1.09
N LEU A 118 13.58 -25.02 1.88
CA LEU A 118 14.20 -24.23 2.93
C LEU A 118 14.89 -25.12 3.99
N LEU A 119 14.21 -26.17 4.46
CA LEU A 119 14.79 -27.08 5.45
C LEU A 119 16.06 -27.75 4.92
N ASN A 120 16.05 -28.21 3.66
CA ASN A 120 17.24 -28.83 3.06
C ASN A 120 18.43 -27.87 2.97
N VAL A 121 18.15 -26.61 2.55
CA VAL A 121 19.21 -25.59 2.37
C VAL A 121 19.81 -25.11 3.70
N VAL A 122 19.05 -25.16 4.80
CA VAL A 122 19.52 -24.69 6.10
C VAL A 122 19.96 -25.83 7.04
N GLU A 123 19.94 -27.06 6.58
CA GLU A 123 20.18 -28.26 7.40
C GLU A 123 21.58 -28.27 8.06
N ASP A 124 22.60 -27.84 7.34
CA ASP A 124 23.98 -27.75 7.84
C ASP A 124 24.33 -26.38 8.46
N GLY A 125 23.39 -25.41 8.45
CA GLY A 125 23.56 -24.07 8.98
C GLY A 125 24.44 -23.14 8.15
N ILE A 126 24.83 -23.52 6.92
CA ILE A 126 25.66 -22.74 6.00
C ILE A 126 24.95 -22.68 4.65
N ILE A 127 24.72 -21.46 4.14
CA ILE A 127 24.16 -21.28 2.79
C ILE A 127 25.33 -21.20 1.79
N SER A 128 25.50 -22.24 0.99
CA SER A 128 26.51 -22.31 -0.05
C SER A 128 26.14 -21.51 -1.30
N ASP A 129 27.10 -21.24 -2.18
CA ASP A 129 26.85 -20.44 -3.40
C ASP A 129 25.90 -21.11 -4.39
N ASP A 130 25.85 -22.42 -4.43
CA ASP A 130 24.94 -23.21 -5.27
C ASP A 130 23.52 -23.28 -4.72
N GLU A 131 23.30 -22.98 -3.44
CA GLU A 131 22.00 -22.89 -2.78
C GLU A 131 21.36 -21.49 -2.85
N LYS A 132 22.14 -20.45 -3.14
CA LYS A 132 21.65 -19.08 -3.28
C LYS A 132 20.43 -18.93 -4.21
N PRO A 133 20.39 -19.57 -5.40
CA PRO A 133 19.20 -19.48 -6.26
C PRO A 133 17.92 -20.02 -5.63
N GLN A 134 18.04 -21.04 -4.78
CA GLN A 134 16.91 -21.65 -4.07
C GLN A 134 16.41 -20.70 -2.97
N ILE A 135 17.33 -20.08 -2.23
CA ILE A 135 17.01 -19.05 -1.23
C ILE A 135 16.35 -17.85 -1.90
N ASP A 136 16.89 -17.35 -3.01
CA ASP A 136 16.31 -16.22 -3.75
C ASP A 136 14.89 -16.54 -4.23
N TYR A 137 14.64 -17.75 -4.70
CA TYR A 137 13.30 -18.21 -5.06
C TYR A 137 12.35 -18.15 -3.87
N ILE A 138 12.74 -18.67 -2.71
CA ILE A 138 11.93 -18.66 -1.48
C ILE A 138 11.66 -17.23 -1.05
N VAL A 139 12.70 -16.39 -0.95
CA VAL A 139 12.59 -14.99 -0.53
C VAL A 139 11.63 -14.20 -1.45
N ASN A 140 11.74 -14.40 -2.76
CA ASN A 140 10.87 -13.73 -3.74
C ASN A 140 9.40 -14.16 -3.59
N ASN A 141 9.13 -15.44 -3.34
CA ASN A 141 7.77 -15.91 -3.10
C ASN A 141 7.20 -15.39 -1.76
N LEU A 142 8.01 -15.33 -0.70
CA LEU A 142 7.60 -14.74 0.58
C LEU A 142 7.29 -13.24 0.44
N LYS A 143 8.11 -12.48 -0.29
CA LYS A 143 7.83 -11.07 -0.58
C LYS A 143 6.54 -10.91 -1.38
N ARG A 144 6.32 -11.77 -2.38
CA ARG A 144 5.09 -11.76 -3.16
C ARG A 144 3.86 -12.08 -2.29
N LEU A 145 3.96 -13.09 -1.42
CA LEU A 145 2.87 -13.42 -0.48
C LEU A 145 2.58 -12.26 0.46
N SER A 146 3.61 -11.61 1.00
CA SER A 146 3.47 -10.43 1.85
C SER A 146 2.72 -9.29 1.14
N GLY A 147 3.05 -9.01 -0.13
CA GLY A 147 2.34 -7.99 -0.91
C GLY A 147 0.87 -8.36 -1.15
N LEU A 148 0.59 -9.59 -1.58
CA LEU A 148 -0.78 -10.05 -1.81
C LEU A 148 -1.62 -10.06 -0.53
N THR A 149 -0.99 -10.37 0.62
CA THR A 149 -1.68 -10.33 1.92
C THR A 149 -2.02 -8.90 2.31
N ALA A 150 -1.11 -7.95 2.10
CA ALA A 150 -1.38 -6.53 2.33
C ALA A 150 -2.51 -6.01 1.42
N ASP A 151 -2.50 -6.38 0.13
CA ASP A 151 -3.56 -6.05 -0.82
C ASP A 151 -4.92 -6.56 -0.34
N LEU A 152 -4.98 -7.80 0.18
CA LEU A 152 -6.23 -8.43 0.66
C LEU A 152 -6.75 -7.73 1.92
N ILE A 153 -5.87 -7.42 2.88
CA ILE A 153 -6.26 -6.71 4.11
C ILE A 153 -6.93 -5.38 3.73
N ILE A 154 -6.27 -4.56 2.89
CA ILE A 154 -6.81 -3.27 2.46
C ILE A 154 -8.13 -3.44 1.69
N ALA A 155 -8.25 -4.47 0.84
CA ALA A 155 -9.48 -4.73 0.10
C ALA A 155 -10.65 -5.07 1.03
N LEU A 156 -10.39 -5.85 2.09
CA LEU A 156 -11.41 -6.22 3.09
C LEU A 156 -11.80 -5.05 3.98
N GLU A 157 -10.84 -4.25 4.44
CA GLU A 157 -11.10 -3.04 5.24
C GLU A 157 -12.01 -2.03 4.51
N LYS A 158 -11.95 -1.97 3.16
CA LYS A 158 -12.83 -1.12 2.37
C LYS A 158 -14.28 -1.62 2.30
N ILE A 159 -14.52 -2.92 2.43
CA ILE A 159 -15.88 -3.49 2.42
C ILE A 159 -16.61 -3.20 3.73
N ASP A 160 -15.90 -3.28 4.87
CA ASP A 160 -16.51 -3.10 6.20
C ASP A 160 -16.99 -1.65 6.46
N THR A 161 -16.74 -0.72 5.53
CA THR A 161 -17.05 0.72 5.64
C THR A 161 -18.19 1.19 4.72
N GLU A 162 -18.80 0.31 3.93
CA GLU A 162 -20.03 0.56 3.17
C GLU A 162 -21.27 0.11 3.97
#